data_79d4d51bd0a0bc90b6d2a703ed147a58
#
_entry.id   79d4d51bd0a0bc90b6d2a703ed147a58
#
_cell.length_a   1.000
_cell.length_b   1.000
_cell.length_c   1.000
_cell.angle_alpha   90.00
_cell.angle_beta   90.00
_cell.angle_gamma   90.00
#
_symmetry.space_group_name_H-M   'P 1'
#
loop_
_entity.id
_entity.type
_entity.pdbx_description
1 polymer ?
#
loop_
_entity_poly.entity_id
_entity_poly.type
_entity_poly.pdbx_seq_one_letter_code
_entity_poly.pdbx_strand_id
1 'polypeptide(L)'
;MERLSDPVKWGLVMKIVVDADACPVQDIIEAVAQRCQLEVVLVSNIHHQLQSRYASIVMVDAASQAADLAIMNMVCSGDIVVTQDYGLASMVIAKGSFALDPSGRIYSNDNIDELLMSRYLGQK
;
A
#
# COMPACT_ATOMS: atom_id res chain seq x y z
N MET A 1 20.03 22.96 -3.11
CA MET A 1 19.52 22.64 -2.77
C MET A 1 18.99 21.79 -2.97
N GLU A 2 19.09 21.43 -2.92
CA GLU A 2 18.58 20.59 -2.95
C GLU A 2 17.74 20.37 -2.56
N ARG A 3 17.73 20.83 -2.32
CA ARG A 3 16.85 20.41 -1.58
C ARG A 3 15.51 20.87 -1.73
N LEU A 4 15.12 21.91 -2.32
CA LEU A 4 13.75 22.23 -2.63
C LEU A 4 13.10 21.17 -3.47
N SER A 5 13.92 20.48 -4.24
CA SER A 5 13.41 19.41 -5.07
C SER A 5 13.42 18.08 -4.38
N ASP A 6 13.84 18.05 -3.11
CA ASP A 6 13.80 16.82 -2.34
C ASP A 6 12.47 16.74 -1.62
N PRO A 7 11.51 15.99 -2.14
CA PRO A 7 10.18 15.97 -1.57
C PRO A 7 10.14 15.41 -0.16
N VAL A 8 11.09 14.56 0.21
CA VAL A 8 11.13 14.02 1.57
C VAL A 8 11.29 15.12 2.59
N LYS A 9 12.19 16.07 2.30
CA LYS A 9 12.44 17.17 3.19
C LYS A 9 11.23 18.06 3.39
N TRP A 10 10.41 18.13 2.36
CA TRP A 10 9.28 19.05 2.35
C TRP A 10 7.96 18.37 2.66
N GLY A 11 8.01 17.06 2.95
CA GLY A 11 6.80 16.31 3.18
C GLY A 11 5.95 16.17 1.93
N LEU A 12 6.54 16.38 0.77
CA LEU A 12 5.82 16.30 -0.49
C LEU A 12 5.99 14.99 -1.19
N VAL A 13 6.90 14.15 -0.69
CA VAL A 13 7.09 12.83 -1.28
C VAL A 13 5.91 11.97 -0.91
N MET A 14 5.26 11.44 -1.93
CA MET A 14 4.38 10.34 -1.66
C MET A 14 5.13 9.07 -2.04
N LYS A 15 4.88 8.01 -1.32
CA LYS A 15 5.38 6.71 -1.67
C LYS A 15 4.21 5.77 -1.86
N ILE A 16 4.49 4.68 -2.55
CA ILE A 16 3.50 3.63 -2.75
C ILE A 16 3.92 2.46 -1.87
N VAL A 17 3.05 2.06 -0.94
CA VAL A 17 3.28 0.93 -0.08
C VAL A 17 2.39 -0.20 -0.56
N VAL A 18 2.97 -1.34 -0.87
CA VAL A 18 2.25 -2.45 -1.47
C VAL A 18 2.18 -3.60 -0.47
N ASP A 19 0.97 -4.08 -0.23
CA ASP A 19 0.72 -5.31 0.52
C ASP A 19 1.00 -6.45 -0.46
N ALA A 20 2.25 -6.87 -0.53
CA ALA A 20 2.77 -7.57 -1.70
C ALA A 20 2.36 -9.03 -1.78
N ASP A 21 1.99 -9.64 -0.65
CA ASP A 21 1.64 -11.06 -0.66
C ASP A 21 0.38 -11.36 -1.45
N ALA A 22 -0.44 -10.34 -1.68
CA ALA A 22 -1.68 -10.50 -2.42
C ALA A 22 -1.77 -9.52 -3.58
N CYS A 23 -0.64 -9.16 -4.18
CA CYS A 23 -0.64 -8.19 -5.27
C CYS A 23 -0.05 -8.80 -6.54
N PRO A 24 -0.90 -9.16 -7.51
CA PRO A 24 -0.40 -9.77 -8.75
C PRO A 24 0.15 -8.76 -9.76
N VAL A 25 0.03 -7.46 -9.49
CA VAL A 25 0.43 -6.42 -10.44
C VAL A 25 1.63 -5.61 -9.97
N GLN A 26 2.47 -6.22 -9.17
CA GLN A 26 3.66 -5.56 -8.64
C GLN A 26 4.50 -4.92 -9.74
N ASP A 27 4.72 -5.63 -10.85
CA ASP A 27 5.56 -5.13 -11.93
C ASP A 27 4.98 -3.87 -12.55
N ILE A 28 3.66 -3.82 -12.68
CA ILE A 28 2.99 -2.66 -13.25
C ILE A 28 3.12 -1.46 -12.32
N ILE A 29 2.94 -1.70 -11.02
CA ILE A 29 3.07 -0.64 -10.03
C ILE A 29 4.47 -0.06 -10.05
N GLU A 30 5.48 -0.92 -10.10
CA GLU A 30 6.86 -0.46 -10.12
C GLU A 30 7.18 0.33 -11.39
N ALA A 31 6.68 -0.13 -12.53
CA ALA A 31 6.92 0.57 -13.79
C ALA A 31 6.32 1.98 -13.78
N VAL A 32 5.09 2.10 -13.30
CA VAL A 32 4.43 3.40 -13.22
C VAL A 32 5.14 4.30 -12.20
N ALA A 33 5.45 3.75 -11.04
CA ALA A 33 6.12 4.50 -9.98
C ALA A 33 7.48 5.02 -10.45
N GLN A 34 8.21 4.20 -11.17
CA GLN A 34 9.53 4.60 -11.67
C GLN A 34 9.41 5.76 -12.65
N ARG A 35 8.40 5.72 -13.51
CA ARG A 35 8.18 6.82 -14.45
C ARG A 35 7.77 8.10 -13.73
N CYS A 36 7.08 7.97 -12.62
CA CYS A 36 6.64 9.12 -11.82
C CYS A 36 7.66 9.50 -10.74
N GLN A 37 8.75 8.76 -10.65
CA GLN A 37 9.81 8.97 -9.66
C GLN A 37 9.28 8.86 -8.23
N LEU A 38 8.40 7.92 -8.00
CA LEU A 38 7.84 7.64 -6.69
C LEU A 38 8.53 6.42 -6.09
N GLU A 39 8.77 6.49 -4.80
CA GLU A 39 9.30 5.37 -4.05
C GLU A 39 8.26 4.28 -3.92
N VAL A 40 8.68 3.02 -4.00
CA VAL A 40 7.81 1.87 -3.76
C VAL A 40 8.39 1.04 -2.64
N VAL A 41 7.55 0.66 -1.69
CA VAL A 41 7.92 -0.25 -0.62
C VAL A 41 7.01 -1.46 -0.72
N LEU A 42 7.60 -2.63 -0.88
CA LEU A 42 6.86 -3.89 -0.92
C LEU A 42 6.94 -4.53 0.46
N VAL A 43 5.79 -4.76 1.07
CA VAL A 43 5.73 -5.42 2.37
C VAL A 43 5.29 -6.85 2.17
N SER A 44 6.11 -7.79 2.62
CA SER A 44 5.91 -9.21 2.32
C SER A 44 6.28 -10.03 3.54
N ASN A 45 5.65 -11.19 3.71
CA ASN A 45 6.05 -12.06 4.79
C ASN A 45 7.32 -12.82 4.44
N ILE A 46 8.00 -13.33 5.45
CA ILE A 46 9.33 -13.93 5.29
C ILE A 46 9.34 -15.19 4.43
N HIS A 47 8.18 -15.77 4.18
CA HIS A 47 8.08 -16.99 3.36
C HIS A 47 7.89 -16.69 1.89
N HIS A 48 7.69 -15.42 1.53
CA HIS A 48 7.45 -15.02 0.16
C HIS A 48 8.68 -14.30 -0.38
N GLN A 49 9.37 -14.94 -1.29
CA GLN A 49 10.61 -14.37 -1.82
C GLN A 49 10.30 -13.42 -2.96
N LEU A 50 10.45 -12.15 -2.69
CA LEU A 50 10.27 -11.11 -3.69
C LEU A 50 11.60 -10.59 -4.16
N GLN A 51 11.63 -10.12 -5.38
CA GLN A 51 12.78 -9.45 -5.95
C GLN A 51 12.31 -8.19 -6.66
N SER A 52 13.09 -7.15 -6.54
CA SER A 52 12.81 -5.91 -7.24
C SER A 52 14.11 -5.14 -7.42
N ARG A 53 14.24 -4.50 -8.58
CA ARG A 53 15.37 -3.61 -8.81
C ARG A 53 15.06 -2.20 -8.40
N TYR A 54 13.81 -1.87 -8.26
CA TYR A 54 13.39 -0.51 -7.98
C TYR A 54 12.87 -0.33 -6.56
N ALA A 55 12.04 -1.25 -6.11
CA ALA A 55 11.34 -1.11 -4.83
C ALA A 55 12.21 -1.54 -3.67
N SER A 56 11.97 -0.96 -2.51
CA SER A 56 12.48 -1.47 -1.24
C SER A 56 11.58 -2.59 -0.77
N ILE A 57 12.15 -3.61 -0.16
CA ILE A 57 11.37 -4.73 0.33
C ILE A 57 11.49 -4.78 1.84
N VAL A 58 10.35 -4.79 2.52
CA VAL A 58 10.27 -4.92 3.96
C VAL A 58 9.66 -6.28 4.26
N MET A 59 10.43 -7.14 4.92
CA MET A 59 9.96 -8.47 5.25
C MET A 59 9.44 -8.48 6.68
N VAL A 60 8.27 -9.09 6.86
CA VAL A 60 7.62 -9.16 8.15
C VAL A 60 7.35 -10.62 8.50
N ASP A 61 7.04 -10.86 9.76
CA ASP A 61 6.70 -12.21 10.22
C ASP A 61 5.47 -12.72 9.49
N ALA A 62 5.32 -14.04 9.47
CA ALA A 62 4.16 -14.67 8.85
C ALA A 62 2.89 -14.54 9.69
N ALA A 63 2.97 -13.91 10.86
CA ALA A 63 1.79 -13.69 11.69
C ALA A 63 0.75 -12.88 10.94
N SER A 64 -0.51 -13.17 11.18
CA SER A 64 -1.60 -12.72 10.32
C SER A 64 -1.73 -11.20 10.21
N GLN A 65 -1.28 -10.44 11.19
CA GLN A 65 -1.42 -8.99 11.15
C GLN A 65 -0.10 -8.26 11.06
N ALA A 66 0.99 -8.98 10.84
CA ALA A 66 2.30 -8.36 10.82
C ALA A 66 2.45 -7.36 9.68
N ALA A 67 1.93 -7.71 8.50
CA ALA A 67 1.99 -6.82 7.35
C ALA A 67 1.15 -5.55 7.58
N ASP A 68 -0.04 -5.71 8.14
CA ASP A 68 -0.91 -4.57 8.42
C ASP A 68 -0.24 -3.59 9.36
N LEU A 69 0.37 -4.10 10.43
CA LEU A 69 1.05 -3.24 11.39
C LEU A 69 2.23 -2.52 10.74
N ALA A 70 3.02 -3.24 9.95
CA ALA A 70 4.16 -2.63 9.29
C ALA A 70 3.71 -1.52 8.34
N ILE A 71 2.66 -1.77 7.57
CA ILE A 71 2.15 -0.80 6.62
C ILE A 71 1.63 0.43 7.37
N MET A 72 0.85 0.23 8.41
CA MET A 72 0.30 1.36 9.15
C MET A 72 1.37 2.18 9.86
N ASN A 73 2.46 1.54 10.26
CA ASN A 73 3.55 2.25 10.92
C ASN A 73 4.36 3.09 9.95
N MET A 74 4.42 2.71 8.67
CA MET A 74 5.26 3.45 7.73
C MET A 74 4.49 4.44 6.87
N VAL A 75 3.18 4.29 6.77
CA VAL A 75 2.38 5.12 5.88
C VAL A 75 2.23 6.52 6.48
N CYS A 76 2.39 7.52 5.61
CA CYS A 76 2.20 8.93 5.98
C CYS A 76 1.04 9.49 5.20
N SER A 77 0.43 10.55 5.73
CA SER A 77 -0.66 11.21 5.04
C SER A 77 -0.25 11.55 3.61
N GLY A 78 -1.08 11.22 2.66
CA GLY A 78 -0.81 11.45 1.25
C GLY A 78 -0.16 10.29 0.51
N ASP A 79 0.28 9.26 1.23
CA ASP A 79 0.83 8.07 0.58
C ASP A 79 -0.26 7.25 -0.07
N ILE A 80 0.15 6.30 -0.92
CA ILE A 80 -0.76 5.37 -1.57
C ILE A 80 -0.46 3.97 -1.06
N VAL A 81 -1.49 3.24 -0.65
CA VAL A 81 -1.35 1.84 -0.24
C VAL A 81 -2.15 0.97 -1.20
N VAL A 82 -1.53 -0.09 -1.70
CA VAL A 82 -2.20 -1.05 -2.58
C VAL A 82 -2.43 -2.32 -1.77
N THR A 83 -3.69 -2.68 -1.59
CA THR A 83 -4.06 -3.85 -0.79
C THR A 83 -5.41 -4.40 -1.20
N GLN A 84 -5.61 -5.69 -1.01
CA GLN A 84 -6.92 -6.31 -1.15
C GLN A 84 -7.68 -6.35 0.18
N ASP A 85 -7.05 -5.95 1.26
CA ASP A 85 -7.64 -6.03 2.60
C ASP A 85 -8.45 -4.77 2.89
N TYR A 86 -9.77 -4.92 2.95
CA TYR A 86 -10.68 -3.79 3.17
C TYR A 86 -10.47 -3.15 4.53
N GLY A 87 -10.15 -3.96 5.53
CA GLY A 87 -9.89 -3.43 6.87
C GLY A 87 -8.67 -2.54 6.89
N LEU A 88 -7.59 -2.99 6.25
CA LEU A 88 -6.38 -2.17 6.14
C LEU A 88 -6.66 -0.92 5.34
N ALA A 89 -7.40 -1.06 4.24
CA ALA A 89 -7.74 0.10 3.41
C ALA A 89 -8.49 1.16 4.22
N SER A 90 -9.43 0.73 5.06
CA SER A 90 -10.18 1.69 5.87
C SER A 90 -9.28 2.43 6.86
N MET A 91 -8.31 1.74 7.45
CA MET A 91 -7.38 2.39 8.37
C MET A 91 -6.46 3.38 7.64
N VAL A 92 -6.04 3.02 6.44
CA VAL A 92 -5.20 3.89 5.61
C VAL A 92 -5.93 5.18 5.28
N ILE A 93 -7.20 5.06 4.87
CA ILE A 93 -8.01 6.23 4.54
C ILE A 93 -8.21 7.11 5.76
N ALA A 94 -8.45 6.50 6.92
CA ALA A 94 -8.62 7.26 8.16
C ALA A 94 -7.35 8.05 8.52
N LYS A 95 -6.21 7.58 8.09
CA LYS A 95 -4.93 8.24 8.35
C LYS A 95 -4.66 9.37 7.37
N GLY A 96 -5.50 9.55 6.37
CA GLY A 96 -5.31 10.61 5.37
C GLY A 96 -4.54 10.17 4.14
N SER A 97 -4.45 8.86 3.93
CA SER A 97 -3.75 8.31 2.78
C SER A 97 -4.75 7.72 1.79
N PHE A 98 -4.25 7.32 0.63
CA PHE A 98 -5.08 6.73 -0.42
C PHE A 98 -4.90 5.23 -0.43
N ALA A 99 -5.97 4.51 -0.68
CA ALA A 99 -5.91 3.06 -0.78
C ALA A 99 -6.47 2.61 -2.12
N LEU A 100 -5.77 1.67 -2.74
CA LEU A 100 -6.13 1.11 -4.04
C LEU A 100 -6.19 -0.41 -3.92
N ASP A 101 -7.11 -0.99 -4.64
CA ASP A 101 -7.15 -2.41 -4.89
C ASP A 101 -6.20 -2.74 -6.05
N PRO A 102 -5.57 -3.91 -6.10
CA PRO A 102 -4.69 -4.25 -7.23
C PRO A 102 -5.35 -4.20 -8.59
N SER A 103 -6.68 -4.27 -8.67
CA SER A 103 -7.39 -4.13 -9.95
C SER A 103 -7.56 -2.68 -10.38
N GLY A 104 -7.14 -1.73 -9.54
CA GLY A 104 -7.21 -0.31 -9.86
C GLY A 104 -8.36 0.43 -9.22
N ARG A 105 -9.21 -0.26 -8.44
CA ARG A 105 -10.30 0.42 -7.74
C ARG A 105 -9.74 1.29 -6.63
N ILE A 106 -10.21 2.51 -6.56
CA ILE A 106 -9.85 3.42 -5.47
C ILE A 106 -10.84 3.22 -4.35
N TYR A 107 -10.33 2.91 -3.16
CA TYR A 107 -11.20 2.78 -2.00
C TYR A 107 -11.59 4.16 -1.49
N SER A 108 -12.82 4.27 -1.04
CA SER A 108 -13.34 5.48 -0.40
C SER A 108 -14.14 5.04 0.81
N ASN A 109 -14.48 5.98 1.68
CA ASN A 109 -15.31 5.64 2.83
C ASN A 109 -16.62 5.00 2.39
N ASP A 110 -17.21 5.51 1.31
CA ASP A 110 -18.48 4.98 0.84
C ASP A 110 -18.36 3.56 0.33
N ASN A 111 -17.39 3.29 -0.57
CA ASN A 111 -17.31 1.95 -1.14
C ASN A 111 -16.72 0.93 -0.17
N ILE A 112 -15.92 1.37 0.80
CA ILE A 112 -15.41 0.45 1.81
C ILE A 112 -16.54 -0.06 2.68
N ASP A 113 -17.44 0.81 3.08
CA ASP A 113 -18.59 0.39 3.88
C ASP A 113 -19.41 -0.63 3.13
N GLU A 114 -19.65 -0.40 1.84
CA GLU A 114 -20.35 -1.37 1.00
C GLU A 114 -19.61 -2.69 0.90
N LEU A 115 -18.29 -2.62 0.68
CA LEU A 115 -17.49 -3.82 0.50
C LEU A 115 -17.43 -4.64 1.77
N LEU A 116 -17.29 -3.99 2.92
CA LEU A 116 -17.27 -4.68 4.20
C LEU A 116 -18.61 -5.33 4.49
N MET A 117 -19.69 -4.63 4.22
CA MET A 117 -21.03 -5.16 4.43
C MET A 117 -21.31 -6.33 3.49
N SER A 118 -20.91 -6.18 2.23
CA SER A 118 -21.09 -7.24 1.24
C SER A 118 -20.32 -8.50 1.64
N ARG A 119 -19.09 -8.33 2.12
CA ARG A 119 -18.28 -9.45 2.58
C ARG A 119 -18.93 -10.13 3.78
N TYR A 120 -19.45 -9.35 4.72
CA TYR A 120 -20.11 -9.88 5.88
C TYR A 120 -21.36 -10.67 5.48
N LEU A 121 -22.16 -10.08 4.61
CA LEU A 121 -23.41 -10.73 4.17
C LEU A 121 -23.15 -11.90 3.24
N GLY A 122 -22.03 -11.88 2.53
CA GLY A 122 -21.68 -12.94 1.60
C GLY A 122 -21.08 -14.18 2.25
N GLN A 123 -20.80 -14.13 3.52
CA GLN A 123 -20.28 -15.27 4.23
C GLN A 123 -21.45 -16.18 4.56
N LYS A 124 -21.60 -17.21 3.85
CA LYS A 124 -22.73 -18.11 4.04
C LYS A 124 -22.30 -19.38 4.68
#